data_b83272398dfd0c8263dc5e6e6ac14655
#
_entry.id   b83272398dfd0c8263dc5e6e6ac14655
#
_cell.length_a   1.000
_cell.length_b   1.000
_cell.length_c   1.000
_cell.angle_alpha   90.00
_cell.angle_beta   90.00
_cell.angle_gamma   90.00
#
_symmetry.space_group_name_H-M   'P 1'
#
loop_
_entity.id
_entity.type
_entity.pdbx_description
1 polymer ?
#
loop_
_entity_poly.entity_id
_entity_poly.type
_entity_poly.pdbx_seq_one_letter_code
_entity_poly.pdbx_strand_id
1 'polypeptide(L)'
;MSVGYVTDNELEPPGKVRATYDEWVAFCSDVDVLIHDAQYTEADMPNKHGWGHSLMSQVRQLAIDAEVGSLVMFHHDPDRSDAQLDEVQRENDSFFKGKSVPTKCYCAWEGCELRVTRRITGPLIQNN
;
A
#
# COMPACT_ATOMS: atom_id res chain seq x y z
N MET A 1 16.15 -4.04 -8.75
CA MET A 1 14.75 -3.62 -8.52
C MET A 1 13.97 -4.81 -8.05
N SER A 2 13.20 -4.62 -6.98
CA SER A 2 12.37 -5.66 -6.36
C SER A 2 10.90 -5.21 -6.33
N VAL A 3 9.98 -6.16 -6.56
CA VAL A 3 8.54 -5.93 -6.53
C VAL A 3 7.91 -6.96 -5.58
N GLY A 4 7.21 -6.49 -4.57
CA GLY A 4 6.32 -7.30 -3.75
C GLY A 4 4.90 -7.24 -4.32
N TYR A 5 4.27 -8.39 -4.52
CA TYR A 5 2.88 -8.47 -4.97
C TYR A 5 2.06 -9.28 -3.98
N VAL A 6 1.14 -8.60 -3.31
CA VAL A 6 0.29 -9.18 -2.26
C VAL A 6 -1.17 -8.92 -2.60
N THR A 7 -1.88 -9.97 -2.98
CA THR A 7 -3.27 -9.91 -3.37
C THR A 7 -4.15 -10.75 -2.46
N ASP A 8 -5.41 -10.35 -2.31
CA ASP A 8 -6.42 -11.09 -1.53
C ASP A 8 -5.88 -11.43 -0.13
N ASN A 9 -5.36 -10.41 0.55
CA ASN A 9 -4.76 -10.52 1.86
C ASN A 9 -5.42 -9.59 2.86
N GLU A 10 -5.81 -10.13 3.99
CA GLU A 10 -6.26 -9.39 5.17
C GLU A 10 -5.13 -9.38 6.19
N LEU A 11 -4.57 -8.20 6.47
CA LEU A 11 -3.42 -8.07 7.38
C LEU A 11 -3.77 -8.42 8.83
N GLU A 12 -5.00 -8.14 9.24
CA GLU A 12 -5.50 -8.43 10.58
C GLU A 12 -6.83 -9.20 10.51
N PRO A 13 -6.83 -10.46 10.05
CA PRO A 13 -8.05 -11.25 9.97
C PRO A 13 -8.55 -11.63 11.36
N PRO A 14 -9.85 -11.92 11.51
CA PRO A 14 -10.36 -12.47 12.76
C PRO A 14 -9.83 -13.89 12.98
N GLY A 15 -9.53 -14.22 14.21
CA GLY A 15 -9.07 -15.57 14.59
C GLY A 15 -7.58 -15.81 14.35
N LYS A 16 -7.22 -17.06 14.02
CA LYS A 16 -5.82 -17.45 13.87
C LYS A 16 -5.25 -16.96 12.55
N VAL A 17 -4.21 -16.14 12.61
CA VAL A 17 -3.47 -15.66 11.44
C VAL A 17 -2.54 -16.73 10.86
N ARG A 18 -2.35 -16.74 9.55
CA ARG A 18 -1.33 -17.56 8.87
C ARG A 18 0.05 -16.93 8.93
N ALA A 19 0.11 -15.61 8.82
CA ALA A 19 1.31 -14.81 8.95
C ALA A 19 1.03 -13.62 9.87
N THR A 20 1.95 -13.33 10.77
CA THR A 20 1.86 -12.18 11.66
C THR A 20 2.17 -10.88 10.91
N TYR A 21 1.80 -9.76 11.50
CA TYR A 21 2.15 -8.45 10.94
C TYR A 21 3.68 -8.28 10.77
N ASP A 22 4.46 -8.72 11.76
CA ASP A 22 5.93 -8.64 11.68
C ASP A 22 6.51 -9.50 10.54
N GLU A 23 5.90 -10.65 10.25
CA GLU A 23 6.27 -11.47 9.10
C GLU A 23 5.93 -10.76 7.78
N TRP A 24 4.82 -10.03 7.70
CA TRP A 24 4.49 -9.20 6.55
C TRP A 24 5.46 -8.03 6.39
N VAL A 25 5.83 -7.36 7.47
CA VAL A 25 6.86 -6.32 7.45
C VAL A 25 8.18 -6.88 6.91
N ALA A 26 8.62 -8.04 7.41
CA ALA A 26 9.84 -8.69 6.95
C ALA A 26 9.79 -9.08 5.47
N PHE A 27 8.65 -9.62 5.01
CA PHE A 27 8.45 -9.99 3.60
C PHE A 27 8.51 -8.78 2.65
N CYS A 28 7.92 -7.66 3.06
CA CYS A 28 7.85 -6.44 2.26
C CYS A 28 9.07 -5.53 2.43
N SER A 29 10.01 -5.90 3.31
CA SER A 29 11.12 -5.03 3.69
C SER A 29 11.98 -4.60 2.50
N ASP A 30 12.19 -3.29 2.39
CA ASP A 30 13.06 -2.65 1.40
C ASP A 30 12.72 -2.94 -0.08
N VAL A 31 11.51 -3.41 -0.39
CA VAL A 31 11.12 -3.57 -1.79
C VAL A 31 11.00 -2.20 -2.48
N ASP A 32 11.40 -2.12 -3.73
CA ASP A 32 11.27 -0.88 -4.52
C ASP A 32 9.80 -0.54 -4.77
N VAL A 33 8.97 -1.55 -5.01
CA VAL A 33 7.52 -1.40 -5.19
C VAL A 33 6.79 -2.50 -4.43
N LEU A 34 5.80 -2.10 -3.63
CA LEU A 34 4.82 -3.00 -3.05
C LEU A 34 3.46 -2.76 -3.73
N ILE A 35 2.92 -3.79 -4.36
CA ILE A 35 1.54 -3.82 -4.88
C ILE A 35 0.72 -4.62 -3.88
N HIS A 36 -0.24 -3.99 -3.24
CA HIS A 36 -0.97 -4.60 -2.13
C HIS A 36 -2.48 -4.35 -2.25
N ASP A 37 -3.25 -5.40 -1.91
CA ASP A 37 -4.68 -5.31 -1.69
C ASP A 37 -5.01 -4.21 -0.67
N ALA A 38 -5.95 -3.34 -0.98
CA ALA A 38 -6.36 -2.22 -0.13
C ALA A 38 -7.83 -1.87 -0.36
N GLN A 39 -8.70 -2.86 -0.16
CA GLN A 39 -10.10 -2.77 -0.58
C GLN A 39 -10.94 -1.90 0.35
N TYR A 40 -10.68 -1.91 1.65
CA TYR A 40 -11.58 -1.37 2.66
C TYR A 40 -11.06 -0.13 3.37
N THR A 41 -12.03 0.66 3.85
CA THR A 41 -11.84 1.77 4.78
C THR A 41 -12.41 1.40 6.15
N GLU A 42 -12.16 2.22 7.16
CA GLU A 42 -12.72 2.04 8.49
C GLU A 42 -14.26 2.07 8.48
N ALA A 43 -14.86 2.79 7.55
CA ALA A 43 -16.32 2.85 7.39
C ALA A 43 -16.94 1.50 6.97
N ASP A 44 -16.14 0.63 6.33
CA ASP A 44 -16.57 -0.71 5.93
C ASP A 44 -16.57 -1.71 7.10
N MET A 45 -15.90 -1.36 8.21
CA MET A 45 -15.79 -2.22 9.37
C MET A 45 -16.92 -1.96 10.40
N PRO A 46 -17.32 -2.98 11.18
CA PRO A 46 -16.81 -4.36 11.21
C PRO A 46 -17.39 -5.30 10.14
N ASN A 47 -18.33 -4.84 9.31
CA ASN A 47 -19.12 -5.69 8.41
C ASN A 47 -18.27 -6.50 7.42
N LYS A 48 -17.12 -5.95 7.00
CA LYS A 48 -16.19 -6.57 6.03
C LYS A 48 -15.01 -7.29 6.70
N HIS A 49 -14.93 -7.31 8.02
CA HIS A 49 -13.88 -8.01 8.75
C HIS A 49 -13.99 -9.53 8.50
N GLY A 50 -12.89 -10.15 8.09
CA GLY A 50 -12.86 -11.58 7.75
C GLY A 50 -13.18 -11.88 6.27
N TRP A 51 -13.33 -10.87 5.42
CA TRP A 51 -13.61 -11.07 4.00
C TRP A 51 -12.36 -11.27 3.14
N GLY A 52 -11.17 -11.23 3.76
CA GLY A 52 -9.91 -11.55 3.09
C GLY A 52 -9.21 -10.37 2.43
N HIS A 53 -9.56 -9.14 2.79
CA HIS A 53 -8.99 -7.92 2.23
C HIS A 53 -8.58 -6.94 3.31
N SER A 54 -7.56 -6.12 3.00
CA SER A 54 -6.95 -5.22 3.97
C SER A 54 -7.62 -3.84 4.00
N LEU A 55 -7.53 -3.21 5.18
CA LEU A 55 -7.80 -1.79 5.34
C LEU A 55 -6.69 -0.95 4.70
N MET A 56 -7.06 0.12 4.02
CA MET A 56 -6.12 1.08 3.43
C MET A 56 -5.15 1.65 4.47
N SER A 57 -5.64 1.95 5.68
CA SER A 57 -4.81 2.45 6.79
C SER A 57 -3.74 1.46 7.24
N GLN A 58 -4.07 0.18 7.29
CA GLN A 58 -3.11 -0.88 7.63
C GLN A 58 -2.03 -1.04 6.55
N VAL A 59 -2.43 -0.96 5.29
CA VAL A 59 -1.49 -1.06 4.15
C VAL A 59 -0.54 0.14 4.09
N ARG A 60 -1.03 1.35 4.39
CA ARG A 60 -0.17 2.54 4.53
C ARG A 60 0.87 2.35 5.62
N GLN A 61 0.46 1.85 6.79
CA GLN A 61 1.37 1.62 7.90
C GLN A 61 2.40 0.53 7.58
N LEU A 62 1.97 -0.56 6.94
CA LEU A 62 2.87 -1.61 6.47
C LEU A 62 3.95 -1.04 5.53
N ALA A 63 3.57 -0.16 4.62
CA ALA A 63 4.51 0.46 3.69
C ALA A 63 5.57 1.32 4.39
N ILE A 64 5.21 1.98 5.50
CA ILE A 64 6.16 2.72 6.33
C ILE A 64 7.06 1.78 7.10
N ASP A 65 6.49 0.80 7.80
CA ASP A 65 7.24 -0.11 8.69
C ASP A 65 8.19 -1.02 7.90
N ALA A 66 7.83 -1.37 6.68
CA ALA A 66 8.68 -2.13 5.75
C ALA A 66 9.60 -1.25 4.88
N GLU A 67 9.56 0.07 5.04
CA GLU A 67 10.39 1.02 4.30
C GLU A 67 10.33 0.84 2.77
N VAL A 68 9.15 0.59 2.21
CA VAL A 68 8.98 0.39 0.77
C VAL A 68 9.23 1.67 -0.02
N GLY A 69 9.76 1.55 -1.22
CA GLY A 69 10.01 2.70 -2.10
C GLY A 69 8.72 3.33 -2.63
N SER A 70 7.83 2.52 -3.17
CA SER A 70 6.51 2.93 -3.65
C SER A 70 5.46 1.90 -3.25
N LEU A 71 4.30 2.38 -2.81
CA LEU A 71 3.11 1.58 -2.55
C LEU A 71 2.12 1.77 -3.69
N VAL A 72 1.62 0.68 -4.24
CA VAL A 72 0.52 0.67 -5.21
C VAL A 72 -0.65 -0.06 -4.57
N MET A 73 -1.70 0.69 -4.26
CA MET A 73 -2.96 0.13 -3.77
C MET A 73 -3.80 -0.34 -4.95
N PHE A 74 -4.25 -1.57 -4.91
CA PHE A 74 -5.11 -2.15 -5.94
C PHE A 74 -6.21 -3.01 -5.31
N HIS A 75 -6.98 -3.72 -6.11
CA HIS A 75 -8.11 -4.52 -5.67
C HIS A 75 -9.15 -3.67 -4.92
N HIS A 76 -9.48 -2.52 -5.50
CA HIS A 76 -10.46 -1.60 -4.93
C HIS A 76 -11.85 -2.25 -4.86
N ASP A 77 -12.64 -1.82 -3.89
CA ASP A 77 -14.04 -2.26 -3.79
C ASP A 77 -14.76 -1.93 -5.11
N PRO A 78 -15.46 -2.90 -5.74
CA PRO A 78 -16.16 -2.67 -7.01
C PRO A 78 -17.22 -1.56 -6.96
N ASP A 79 -17.76 -1.29 -5.79
CA ASP A 79 -18.76 -0.24 -5.58
C ASP A 79 -18.14 1.15 -5.40
N ARG A 80 -16.81 1.26 -5.38
CA ARG A 80 -16.11 2.54 -5.22
C ARG A 80 -16.03 3.28 -6.53
N SER A 81 -16.55 4.50 -6.56
CA SER A 81 -16.51 5.37 -7.74
C SER A 81 -15.10 5.96 -7.98
N ASP A 82 -14.84 6.43 -9.19
CA ASP A 82 -13.59 7.13 -9.55
C ASP A 82 -13.37 8.35 -8.67
N ALA A 83 -14.42 9.12 -8.37
CA ALA A 83 -14.33 10.27 -7.47
C ALA A 83 -13.90 9.88 -6.04
N GLN A 84 -14.36 8.74 -5.55
CA GLN A 84 -13.92 8.19 -4.26
C GLN A 84 -12.46 7.72 -4.31
N LEU A 85 -12.02 7.15 -5.44
CA LEU A 85 -10.60 6.79 -5.62
C LEU A 85 -9.70 8.02 -5.69
N ASP A 86 -10.14 9.11 -6.31
CA ASP A 86 -9.43 10.38 -6.31
C ASP A 86 -9.28 10.94 -4.89
N GLU A 87 -10.32 10.79 -4.06
CA GLU A 87 -10.24 11.18 -2.64
C GLU A 87 -9.23 10.33 -1.88
N VAL A 88 -9.25 9.01 -2.08
CA VAL A 88 -8.26 8.10 -1.49
C VAL A 88 -6.84 8.48 -1.91
N GLN A 89 -6.63 8.86 -3.17
CA GLN A 89 -5.31 9.32 -3.63
C GLN A 89 -4.87 10.59 -2.88
N ARG A 90 -5.77 11.56 -2.71
CA ARG A 90 -5.47 12.78 -1.92
C ARG A 90 -5.14 12.47 -0.46
N GLU A 91 -5.88 11.55 0.15
CA GLU A 91 -5.60 11.08 1.52
C GLU A 91 -4.23 10.40 1.62
N ASN A 92 -3.87 9.57 0.64
CA ASN A 92 -2.57 8.92 0.57
C ASN A 92 -1.44 9.96 0.49
N ASP A 93 -1.56 10.92 -0.41
CA ASP A 93 -0.56 11.97 -0.59
C ASP A 93 -0.36 12.78 0.70
N SER A 94 -1.45 13.14 1.37
CA SER A 94 -1.41 13.85 2.64
C SER A 94 -0.80 13.01 3.77
N PHE A 95 -1.15 11.74 3.84
CA PHE A 95 -0.64 10.82 4.87
C PHE A 95 0.88 10.66 4.78
N PHE A 96 1.40 10.32 3.61
CA PHE A 96 2.84 10.10 3.44
C PHE A 96 3.64 11.40 3.56
N LYS A 97 3.11 12.52 3.09
CA LYS A 97 3.71 13.84 3.31
C LYS A 97 3.77 14.18 4.80
N GLY A 98 2.69 13.91 5.55
CA GLY A 98 2.64 14.15 6.99
C GLY A 98 3.60 13.29 7.81
N LYS A 99 3.94 12.11 7.33
CA LYS A 99 4.94 11.21 7.95
C LYS A 99 6.39 11.56 7.60
N SER A 100 6.62 12.45 6.66
CA SER A 100 7.96 12.85 6.20
C SER A 100 8.82 11.66 5.73
N VAL A 101 8.18 10.69 5.08
CA VAL A 101 8.86 9.51 4.49
C VAL A 101 8.94 9.65 2.97
N PRO A 102 9.95 9.08 2.32
CA PRO A 102 10.12 9.18 0.86
C PRO A 102 9.16 8.29 0.06
N THR A 103 8.42 7.42 0.72
CA THR A 103 7.48 6.49 0.08
C THR A 103 6.41 7.23 -0.71
N LYS A 104 6.24 6.84 -1.97
CA LYS A 104 5.14 7.32 -2.82
C LYS A 104 4.01 6.31 -2.83
N CYS A 105 2.78 6.78 -2.86
CA CYS A 105 1.60 5.93 -2.89
C CYS A 105 0.71 6.25 -4.09
N TYR A 106 0.23 5.22 -4.75
CA TYR A 106 -0.61 5.31 -5.93
C TYR A 106 -1.82 4.40 -5.79
N CYS A 107 -3.01 4.89 -6.15
CA CYS A 107 -4.16 4.04 -6.40
C CYS A 107 -4.09 3.55 -7.85
N ALA A 108 -4.08 2.24 -8.05
CA ALA A 108 -4.09 1.65 -9.39
C ALA A 108 -5.47 1.84 -10.05
N TRP A 109 -5.48 1.94 -11.37
CA TRP A 109 -6.69 1.90 -12.18
C TRP A 109 -6.45 1.01 -13.41
N GLU A 110 -7.51 0.59 -14.07
CA GLU A 110 -7.40 -0.24 -15.28
C GLU A 110 -6.58 0.46 -16.37
N GLY A 111 -5.57 -0.23 -16.86
CA GLY A 111 -4.67 0.31 -17.90
C GLY A 111 -3.60 1.28 -17.40
N CYS A 112 -3.48 1.49 -16.08
CA CYS A 112 -2.39 2.33 -15.58
C CYS A 112 -1.02 1.65 -15.79
N GLU A 113 -0.05 2.45 -16.19
CA GLU A 113 1.34 2.05 -16.30
C GLU A 113 2.20 2.91 -15.37
N LEU A 114 2.94 2.27 -14.49
CA LEU A 114 3.87 2.94 -13.60
C LEU A 114 5.29 2.63 -14.02
N ARG A 115 6.06 3.69 -14.33
CA ARG A 115 7.50 3.56 -14.49
C ARG A 115 8.16 3.60 -13.12
N VAL A 116 8.78 2.49 -12.78
CA VAL A 116 9.51 2.38 -11.52
C VAL A 116 10.99 2.52 -11.80
N THR A 117 11.59 3.51 -11.20
CA THR A 117 13.05 3.63 -11.13
C THR A 117 13.53 2.93 -9.85
N ARG A 118 14.68 2.27 -9.95
CA ARG A 118 15.32 1.68 -8.78
C ARG A 118 15.46 2.73 -7.68
N ARG A 119 15.12 2.37 -6.44
CA ARG A 119 15.32 3.24 -5.28
C ARG A 119 16.79 3.66 -5.23
N ILE A 120 17.05 4.96 -5.23
CA ILE A 120 18.39 5.50 -5.06
C ILE A 120 18.66 5.51 -3.55
N THR A 121 19.48 4.59 -3.08
CA THR A 121 20.00 4.60 -1.71
C THR A 121 21.33 5.36 -1.73
N GLY A 122 21.35 6.57 -1.16
CA GLY A 122 22.54 7.40 -1.08
C GLY A 122 22.27 8.87 -1.45
N PRO A 123 23.23 9.77 -1.25
CA PRO A 123 23.05 11.16 -1.65
C PRO A 123 22.87 11.25 -3.16
N LEU A 124 21.85 12.02 -3.58
CA LEU A 124 21.66 12.36 -4.98
C LEU A 124 22.92 13.06 -5.48
N ILE A 125 23.70 12.41 -6.32
CA ILE A 125 24.76 13.10 -7.07
C ILE A 125 24.01 13.95 -8.11
N GLN A 126 23.94 15.25 -7.86
CA GLN A 126 23.52 16.18 -8.90
C GLN A 126 24.59 16.16 -9.98
N ASN A 127 24.31 15.49 -11.09
CA ASN A 127 25.08 15.69 -12.30
C ASN A 127 24.69 17.05 -12.84
N ASN A 128 25.56 18.00 -12.71
CA ASN A 128 25.46 19.29 -13.38
C ASN A 128 25.60 19.11 -14.90
#